data_b6b12a1c64e70f9769f206bd1b3fe1bb
#
_entry.id   b6b12a1c64e70f9769f206bd1b3fe1bb
#
_cell.length_a   1.000
_cell.length_b   1.000
_cell.length_c   1.000
_cell.angle_alpha   90.00
_cell.angle_beta   90.00
_cell.angle_gamma   90.00
#
_symmetry.space_group_name_H-M   'P 1'
#
loop_
_entity.id
_entity.type
_entity.pdbx_description
1 polymer ?
#
loop_
_entity_poly.entity_id
_entity_poly.type
_entity_poly.pdbx_seq_one_letter_code
_entity_poly.pdbx_strand_id
1 'polypeptide(L)'
;MTAEKGYSRRDFVKRVGSAAGAVALSPAAVGASSMAQAPAEALPILPETPRSVFPTLNGRTRGWLRFLWEKATTDDDWSSAGVPHQWWDRYSAPVVLSYGRFDLSFSSYALLLMADQTPAWREVYTRIADGFAGRYPTYWGAIDWLTQIGDDPKRENYPPQVMGGIPERLRGNYNRFGWTANGVEPWGLQPDPIGADGYLFFRGWFTLLLSIYKYVSGDDKYTRPFPVTGYRDQMFEWDHHRIAEHLERQYQAHPEGPQCENTKIWFYCNSAGGLGMHLYDRVFGKQTHRAFENFLEYAGENYIGLSNDGGLEWVTSYYDPIVNHKANAGPAGGIATAFMVLPQNRELATTLYDAAANSLGWRDSQRPIRANATGLLLARALGDHTAIARLRAAAEREYDPRFFGDHDEKFGWFFGLNEAYPRGQRSATMMVSEVGNDGDWIRAFEAPYMDKFDAPTVEGVDFPSLGLYQAWNDTDSGTLYVGTYPTSPDRRGVETTWRVTNLPNTANVFILCDGEPFDRFEVTDDGTIRLETTIDARQYQIFTGYRGPGGPPAARRQEPRAGRAAAGLAASRPPADDTRAATRRARSEIVQGGEPTCPCC
;
A
#
# COMPACT_ATOMS: atom_id res chain seq x y z
N MET A 1 -7.58 -50.60 -14.35
CA MET A 1 -6.86 -50.60 -13.04
C MET A 1 -5.48 -49.98 -13.29
N THR A 2 -5.39 -48.66 -13.17
CA THR A 2 -4.14 -47.90 -13.28
C THR A 2 -3.86 -47.34 -11.90
N ALA A 3 -2.72 -47.72 -11.33
CA ALA A 3 -2.30 -47.37 -9.99
C ALA A 3 -1.97 -45.86 -9.89
N GLU A 4 -2.68 -45.14 -9.05
CA GLU A 4 -2.30 -43.79 -8.63
C GLU A 4 -1.00 -43.81 -7.85
N LYS A 5 0.00 -43.07 -8.32
CA LYS A 5 1.24 -42.84 -7.59
C LYS A 5 0.97 -41.84 -6.48
N GLY A 6 0.87 -42.31 -5.25
CA GLY A 6 0.81 -41.48 -4.06
C GLY A 6 2.11 -40.68 -3.88
N TYR A 7 1.99 -39.39 -3.72
CA TYR A 7 3.10 -38.51 -3.38
C TYR A 7 3.50 -38.66 -1.91
N SER A 8 4.79 -38.76 -1.63
CA SER A 8 5.29 -38.94 -0.27
C SER A 8 5.26 -37.61 0.51
N ARG A 9 5.09 -37.71 1.84
CA ARG A 9 5.13 -36.57 2.78
C ARG A 9 6.41 -35.71 2.64
N ARG A 10 7.52 -36.30 2.21
CA ARG A 10 8.80 -35.61 2.00
C ARG A 10 8.81 -34.69 0.79
N ASP A 11 8.08 -35.03 -0.26
CA ASP A 11 8.00 -34.22 -1.48
C ASP A 11 7.06 -33.03 -1.28
N PHE A 12 6.08 -33.16 -0.40
CA PHE A 12 5.17 -32.09 0.00
C PHE A 12 5.88 -31.01 0.84
N VAL A 13 6.69 -31.41 1.84
CA VAL A 13 7.43 -30.48 2.69
C VAL A 13 8.47 -29.68 1.91
N LYS A 14 9.10 -30.27 0.89
CA LYS A 14 10.05 -29.56 0.03
C LYS A 14 9.40 -28.52 -0.89
N ARG A 15 8.12 -28.68 -1.24
CA ARG A 15 7.38 -27.72 -2.08
C ARG A 15 6.71 -26.60 -1.28
N VAL A 16 6.29 -26.88 -0.06
CA VAL A 16 5.62 -25.92 0.82
C VAL A 16 6.62 -24.96 1.47
N GLY A 17 7.82 -25.42 1.80
CA GLY A 17 8.89 -24.58 2.37
C GLY A 17 9.43 -23.51 1.43
N SER A 18 9.04 -23.53 0.14
CA SER A 18 9.51 -22.55 -0.86
C SER A 18 8.52 -21.42 -1.14
N ALA A 19 7.31 -21.45 -0.57
CA ALA A 19 6.25 -20.49 -0.91
C ALA A 19 5.95 -19.45 0.19
N ALA A 20 6.48 -19.63 1.38
CA ALA A 20 6.25 -18.71 2.50
C ALA A 20 7.57 -18.07 2.95
N GLY A 21 7.99 -17.08 2.34
CA GLY A 21 9.23 -16.37 2.62
C GLY A 21 10.06 -16.29 1.36
N ALA A 22 10.52 -15.13 1.00
CA ALA A 22 11.36 -14.82 -0.13
C ALA A 22 11.55 -16.01 -1.09
N VAL A 23 10.89 -16.01 -2.22
CA VAL A 23 11.07 -17.04 -3.26
C VAL A 23 12.55 -17.23 -3.51
N ALA A 24 13.15 -18.20 -2.86
CA ALA A 24 14.45 -18.73 -3.27
C ALA A 24 14.19 -19.62 -4.48
N LEU A 25 14.20 -19.04 -5.67
CA LEU A 25 14.32 -19.79 -6.91
C LEU A 25 15.71 -20.42 -6.92
N SER A 26 15.80 -21.70 -6.62
CA SER A 26 16.96 -22.47 -7.03
C SER A 26 17.05 -22.46 -8.56
N PRO A 27 18.21 -22.22 -9.16
CA PRO A 27 18.36 -22.29 -10.59
C PRO A 27 18.23 -23.76 -11.00
N ALA A 28 17.09 -24.13 -11.56
CA ALA A 28 17.04 -25.30 -12.43
C ALA A 28 17.86 -24.92 -13.67
N ALA A 29 18.92 -25.66 -13.93
CA ALA A 29 19.72 -25.55 -15.13
C ALA A 29 18.81 -25.82 -16.33
N VAL A 30 18.36 -24.77 -16.98
CA VAL A 30 17.79 -24.80 -18.31
C VAL A 30 18.94 -24.58 -19.26
N GLY A 31 19.19 -25.57 -20.12
CA GLY A 31 20.25 -25.54 -21.11
C GLY A 31 20.20 -24.25 -21.94
N ALA A 32 21.35 -23.63 -22.04
CA ALA A 32 21.57 -22.46 -22.85
C ALA A 32 21.35 -22.79 -24.34
N SER A 33 20.17 -22.53 -24.86
CA SER A 33 20.01 -22.24 -26.28
C SER A 33 20.33 -20.76 -26.46
N SER A 34 21.48 -20.48 -27.03
CA SER A 34 21.85 -19.13 -27.46
C SER A 34 20.89 -18.70 -28.57
N MET A 35 19.81 -18.01 -28.20
CA MET A 35 19.08 -17.17 -29.12
C MET A 35 19.84 -15.84 -29.22
N ALA A 36 20.36 -15.56 -30.40
CA ALA A 36 20.92 -14.25 -30.71
C ALA A 36 19.87 -13.20 -30.35
N GLN A 37 20.20 -12.36 -29.35
CA GLN A 37 19.44 -11.17 -29.04
C GLN A 37 19.41 -10.29 -30.27
N ALA A 38 18.21 -10.11 -30.85
CA ALA A 38 17.97 -8.99 -31.74
C ALA A 38 18.35 -7.69 -31.00
N PRO A 39 18.92 -6.69 -31.70
CA PRO A 39 19.21 -5.42 -31.06
C PRO A 39 17.91 -4.92 -30.43
N ALA A 40 17.97 -4.58 -29.17
CA ALA A 40 16.86 -4.00 -28.45
C ALA A 40 16.46 -2.72 -29.21
N GLU A 41 15.36 -2.76 -29.97
CA GLU A 41 14.72 -1.55 -30.43
C GLU A 41 14.45 -0.71 -29.20
N ALA A 42 14.90 0.55 -29.23
CA ALA A 42 14.70 1.46 -28.14
C ALA A 42 13.19 1.53 -27.87
N LEU A 43 12.79 1.09 -26.68
CA LEU A 43 11.39 1.14 -26.22
C LEU A 43 10.87 2.57 -26.46
N PRO A 44 9.64 2.75 -27.00
CA PRO A 44 9.05 4.06 -27.14
C PRO A 44 8.89 4.67 -25.74
N ILE A 45 9.85 5.45 -25.37
CA ILE A 45 9.95 6.14 -24.10
C ILE A 45 8.81 7.17 -24.10
N LEU A 46 7.90 7.08 -23.11
CA LEU A 46 7.12 8.26 -22.74
C LEU A 46 8.10 9.43 -22.70
N PRO A 47 7.85 10.55 -23.39
CA PRO A 47 8.86 11.60 -23.60
C PRO A 47 9.57 11.92 -22.27
N GLU A 48 10.90 12.02 -22.30
CA GLU A 48 11.67 12.33 -21.10
C GLU A 48 11.03 13.52 -20.40
N THR A 49 10.81 13.37 -19.09
CA THR A 49 10.26 14.47 -18.30
C THR A 49 11.26 15.61 -18.31
N PRO A 50 10.90 16.81 -18.78
CA PRO A 50 11.80 17.96 -18.74
C PRO A 50 12.32 18.20 -17.33
N ARG A 51 13.58 18.61 -17.22
CA ARG A 51 14.16 18.97 -15.92
C ARG A 51 13.40 20.17 -15.34
N SER A 52 12.90 20.01 -14.13
CA SER A 52 12.21 21.06 -13.39
C SER A 52 12.78 21.15 -11.98
N VAL A 53 12.73 22.35 -11.40
CA VAL A 53 13.03 22.58 -9.97
C VAL A 53 11.90 22.11 -9.07
N PHE A 54 10.71 21.93 -9.61
CA PHE A 54 9.52 21.45 -8.91
C PHE A 54 9.27 19.96 -9.20
N PRO A 55 8.51 19.26 -8.32
CA PRO A 55 8.19 17.85 -8.49
C PRO A 55 7.54 17.54 -9.85
N THR A 56 7.86 16.37 -10.37
CA THR A 56 7.30 15.84 -11.62
C THR A 56 7.09 14.34 -11.53
N LEU A 57 6.09 13.83 -12.23
CA LEU A 57 5.87 12.38 -12.40
C LEU A 57 6.82 11.84 -13.48
N ASN A 58 7.69 10.91 -13.11
CA ASN A 58 8.56 10.23 -14.08
C ASN A 58 7.79 9.25 -14.99
N GLY A 59 8.46 8.67 -15.99
CA GLY A 59 7.81 7.77 -16.95
C GLY A 59 7.15 6.56 -16.32
N ARG A 60 7.81 5.90 -15.34
CA ARG A 60 7.24 4.74 -14.63
C ARG A 60 6.00 5.13 -13.82
N THR A 61 6.07 6.26 -13.13
CA THR A 61 4.94 6.79 -12.36
C THR A 61 3.75 7.13 -13.24
N ARG A 62 3.99 7.78 -14.39
CA ARG A 62 2.94 8.09 -15.38
C ARG A 62 2.31 6.81 -15.95
N GLY A 63 3.12 5.81 -16.29
CA GLY A 63 2.63 4.52 -16.75
C GLY A 63 1.81 3.78 -15.71
N TRP A 64 2.22 3.82 -14.43
CA TRP A 64 1.44 3.26 -13.33
C TRP A 64 0.11 4.00 -13.13
N LEU A 65 0.12 5.34 -13.13
CA LEU A 65 -1.10 6.16 -13.06
C LEU A 65 -2.09 5.81 -14.17
N ARG A 66 -1.59 5.61 -15.41
CA ARG A 66 -2.40 5.19 -16.55
C ARG A 66 -3.06 3.83 -16.31
N PHE A 67 -2.32 2.88 -15.74
CA PHE A 67 -2.86 1.56 -15.41
C PHE A 67 -3.90 1.62 -14.28
N LEU A 68 -3.64 2.39 -13.22
CA LEU A 68 -4.61 2.59 -12.13
C LEU A 68 -5.89 3.26 -12.61
N TRP A 69 -5.79 4.23 -13.52
CA TRP A 69 -6.97 4.85 -14.13
C TRP A 69 -7.83 3.83 -14.89
N GLU A 70 -7.21 3.00 -15.72
CA GLU A 70 -7.91 1.96 -16.47
C GLU A 70 -8.59 0.98 -15.51
N LYS A 71 -7.91 0.52 -14.48
CA LYS A 71 -8.48 -0.35 -13.44
C LYS A 71 -9.67 0.29 -12.71
N ALA A 72 -9.59 1.57 -12.40
CA ALA A 72 -10.62 2.28 -11.66
C ALA A 72 -11.86 2.62 -12.50
N THR A 73 -11.68 2.85 -13.81
CA THR A 73 -12.72 3.36 -14.70
C THR A 73 -13.33 2.31 -15.62
N THR A 74 -12.71 1.15 -15.78
CA THR A 74 -13.30 0.05 -16.54
C THR A 74 -14.47 -0.53 -15.76
N ASP A 75 -15.57 -0.69 -16.45
CA ASP A 75 -16.78 -1.29 -15.89
C ASP A 75 -16.59 -2.80 -15.74
N ASP A 76 -16.64 -3.26 -14.49
CA ASP A 76 -16.56 -4.66 -14.12
C ASP A 76 -17.47 -4.97 -12.92
N ASP A 77 -17.95 -6.21 -12.84
CA ASP A 77 -18.96 -6.60 -11.85
C ASP A 77 -18.31 -7.26 -10.62
N TRP A 78 -18.35 -6.53 -9.50
CA TRP A 78 -17.86 -6.98 -8.20
C TRP A 78 -18.97 -7.54 -7.28
N SER A 79 -20.18 -7.75 -7.80
CA SER A 79 -21.26 -8.41 -7.08
C SER A 79 -21.00 -9.91 -6.89
N SER A 80 -21.80 -10.59 -6.09
CA SER A 80 -21.72 -12.04 -5.88
C SER A 80 -21.98 -12.85 -7.16
N ALA A 81 -22.74 -12.30 -8.11
CA ALA A 81 -23.02 -12.90 -9.43
C ALA A 81 -21.95 -12.55 -10.46
N GLY A 82 -21.15 -11.51 -10.22
CA GLY A 82 -20.18 -10.97 -11.14
C GLY A 82 -18.80 -11.63 -11.06
N VAL A 83 -17.96 -11.21 -12.00
CA VAL A 83 -16.53 -11.59 -12.04
C VAL A 83 -15.69 -10.36 -12.30
N PRO A 84 -14.84 -9.93 -11.33
CA PRO A 84 -13.93 -8.82 -11.54
C PRO A 84 -12.99 -9.06 -12.72
N HIS A 85 -12.54 -7.99 -13.36
CA HIS A 85 -11.58 -8.07 -14.47
C HIS A 85 -10.33 -8.85 -14.08
N GLN A 86 -9.69 -9.50 -15.04
CA GLN A 86 -8.56 -10.41 -14.82
C GLN A 86 -7.27 -9.74 -14.27
N TRP A 87 -7.12 -8.43 -14.36
CA TRP A 87 -5.96 -7.73 -13.80
C TRP A 87 -6.01 -7.53 -12.27
N TRP A 88 -7.18 -7.76 -11.65
CA TRP A 88 -7.25 -7.73 -10.19
C TRP A 88 -6.60 -8.97 -9.60
N ASP A 89 -5.86 -8.79 -8.52
CA ASP A 89 -5.34 -9.92 -7.75
C ASP A 89 -6.48 -10.83 -7.33
N ARG A 90 -6.28 -12.12 -7.48
CA ARG A 90 -7.28 -13.14 -7.19
C ARG A 90 -6.74 -14.17 -6.24
N TYR A 91 -7.64 -14.74 -5.47
CA TYR A 91 -7.40 -15.85 -4.56
C TYR A 91 -6.66 -17.04 -5.21
N SER A 92 -6.95 -17.35 -6.45
CA SER A 92 -6.34 -18.46 -7.20
C SER A 92 -4.95 -18.15 -7.78
N ALA A 93 -4.36 -17.02 -7.44
CA ALA A 93 -3.03 -16.68 -7.93
C ALA A 93 -1.98 -17.69 -7.44
N PRO A 94 -1.18 -18.30 -8.34
CA PRO A 94 -0.34 -19.46 -7.99
C PRO A 94 0.85 -19.11 -7.10
N VAL A 95 1.20 -17.83 -6.96
CA VAL A 95 2.45 -17.41 -6.31
C VAL A 95 2.22 -16.74 -4.96
N VAL A 96 1.08 -16.08 -4.77
CA VAL A 96 0.73 -15.39 -3.54
C VAL A 96 -0.76 -15.48 -3.33
N LEU A 97 -1.18 -15.79 -2.12
CA LEU A 97 -2.55 -15.56 -1.72
C LEU A 97 -2.78 -14.06 -1.70
N SER A 98 -3.54 -13.60 -2.66
CA SER A 98 -3.90 -12.20 -2.78
C SER A 98 -5.37 -12.08 -3.13
N TYR A 99 -6.00 -11.07 -2.57
CA TYR A 99 -7.40 -10.76 -2.80
C TYR A 99 -7.50 -9.38 -3.43
N GLY A 100 -8.51 -9.16 -4.25
CA GLY A 100 -8.71 -7.89 -4.94
C GLY A 100 -8.67 -6.68 -4.01
N ARG A 101 -9.15 -6.78 -2.77
CA ARG A 101 -9.10 -5.68 -1.79
C ARG A 101 -7.68 -5.22 -1.44
N PHE A 102 -6.69 -6.13 -1.44
CA PHE A 102 -5.30 -5.74 -1.19
C PHE A 102 -4.74 -4.92 -2.35
N ASP A 103 -5.07 -5.33 -3.59
CA ASP A 103 -4.73 -4.55 -4.77
C ASP A 103 -5.36 -3.15 -4.70
N LEU A 104 -6.67 -3.03 -4.37
CA LEU A 104 -7.36 -1.74 -4.18
C LEU A 104 -6.66 -0.87 -3.13
N SER A 105 -6.38 -1.43 -1.96
CA SER A 105 -5.80 -0.68 -0.85
C SER A 105 -4.35 -0.27 -1.12
N PHE A 106 -3.48 -1.21 -1.51
CA PHE A 106 -2.06 -0.94 -1.73
C PHE A 106 -1.82 0.01 -2.91
N SER A 107 -2.64 -0.09 -3.97
CA SER A 107 -2.56 0.84 -5.11
C SER A 107 -2.84 2.29 -4.72
N SER A 108 -3.62 2.53 -3.66
CA SER A 108 -3.91 3.87 -3.16
C SER A 108 -2.70 4.56 -2.48
N TYR A 109 -1.71 3.81 -2.01
CA TYR A 109 -0.55 4.39 -1.30
C TYR A 109 0.36 5.21 -2.23
N ALA A 110 0.68 4.66 -3.41
CA ALA A 110 1.42 5.43 -4.41
C ALA A 110 0.60 6.62 -4.93
N LEU A 111 -0.72 6.46 -5.03
CA LEU A 111 -1.64 7.51 -5.45
C LEU A 111 -1.60 8.73 -4.50
N LEU A 112 -1.54 8.47 -3.18
CA LEU A 112 -1.35 9.49 -2.16
C LEU A 112 -0.09 10.34 -2.44
N LEU A 113 1.04 9.69 -2.72
CA LEU A 113 2.31 10.37 -2.98
C LEU A 113 2.33 11.09 -4.34
N MET A 114 1.69 10.53 -5.37
CA MET A 114 1.54 11.19 -6.67
C MET A 114 0.73 12.48 -6.56
N ALA A 115 -0.34 12.46 -5.77
CA ALA A 115 -1.16 13.64 -5.53
C ALA A 115 -0.36 14.78 -4.86
N ASP A 116 0.66 14.47 -4.08
CA ASP A 116 1.55 15.47 -3.48
C ASP A 116 2.62 16.01 -4.47
N GLN A 117 2.94 15.25 -5.53
CA GLN A 117 3.85 15.72 -6.57
C GLN A 117 3.16 16.58 -7.62
N THR A 118 1.86 16.42 -7.81
CA THR A 118 1.05 17.22 -8.74
C THR A 118 -0.20 17.75 -8.05
N PRO A 119 -0.07 18.54 -6.95
CA PRO A 119 -1.19 18.89 -6.07
C PRO A 119 -2.26 19.76 -6.74
N ALA A 120 -1.92 20.42 -7.85
CA ALA A 120 -2.87 21.18 -8.63
C ALA A 120 -3.69 20.35 -9.64
N TRP A 121 -3.47 19.03 -9.74
CA TRP A 121 -4.23 18.14 -10.62
C TRP A 121 -4.89 17.03 -9.81
N ARG A 122 -6.05 17.30 -9.22
CA ARG A 122 -6.71 16.41 -8.25
C ARG A 122 -7.70 15.42 -8.86
N GLU A 123 -8.36 15.80 -9.94
CA GLU A 123 -9.49 15.04 -10.51
C GLU A 123 -9.13 13.59 -10.86
N VAL A 124 -7.92 13.35 -11.38
CA VAL A 124 -7.46 12.00 -11.74
C VAL A 124 -7.32 11.11 -10.50
N TYR A 125 -6.75 11.63 -9.43
CA TYR A 125 -6.57 10.90 -8.17
C TYR A 125 -7.91 10.65 -7.48
N THR A 126 -8.79 11.65 -7.49
CA THR A 126 -10.17 11.52 -6.99
C THR A 126 -10.91 10.39 -7.71
N ARG A 127 -10.85 10.37 -9.04
CA ARG A 127 -11.55 9.35 -9.84
C ARG A 127 -11.02 7.95 -9.58
N ILE A 128 -9.68 7.80 -9.46
CA ILE A 128 -9.07 6.50 -9.17
C ILE A 128 -9.42 6.03 -7.75
N ALA A 129 -9.24 6.89 -6.74
CA ALA A 129 -9.53 6.55 -5.36
C ALA A 129 -11.01 6.23 -5.14
N ASP A 130 -11.93 6.96 -5.81
CA ASP A 130 -13.37 6.67 -5.80
C ASP A 130 -13.69 5.30 -6.40
N GLY A 131 -13.09 4.98 -7.54
CA GLY A 131 -13.23 3.67 -8.18
C GLY A 131 -12.77 2.51 -7.30
N PHE A 132 -11.70 2.72 -6.52
CA PHE A 132 -11.21 1.72 -5.58
C PHE A 132 -12.09 1.62 -4.33
N ALA A 133 -12.44 2.75 -3.74
CA ALA A 133 -13.29 2.80 -2.54
C ALA A 133 -14.69 2.22 -2.79
N GLY A 134 -15.26 2.44 -3.98
CA GLY A 134 -16.56 1.88 -4.35
C GLY A 134 -16.57 0.37 -4.56
N ARG A 135 -15.44 -0.23 -4.98
CA ARG A 135 -15.30 -1.69 -5.14
C ARG A 135 -15.03 -2.42 -3.82
N TYR A 136 -14.39 -1.76 -2.87
CA TYR A 136 -13.95 -2.38 -1.64
C TYR A 136 -15.08 -3.01 -0.79
N PRO A 137 -16.23 -2.34 -0.56
CA PRO A 137 -17.31 -2.85 0.29
C PRO A 137 -18.23 -3.86 -0.43
N THR A 138 -17.84 -4.34 -1.60
CA THR A 138 -18.63 -5.30 -2.40
C THR A 138 -18.28 -6.75 -2.05
N TYR A 139 -19.02 -7.71 -2.64
CA TYR A 139 -18.80 -9.13 -2.44
C TYR A 139 -17.33 -9.55 -2.68
N TRP A 140 -16.75 -9.14 -3.80
CA TRP A 140 -15.37 -9.53 -4.14
C TRP A 140 -14.31 -8.82 -3.29
N GLY A 141 -14.63 -7.69 -2.69
CA GLY A 141 -13.75 -7.06 -1.70
C GLY A 141 -13.66 -7.86 -0.39
N ALA A 142 -14.73 -8.56 -0.02
CA ALA A 142 -14.83 -9.36 1.22
C ALA A 142 -14.94 -10.87 0.96
N ILE A 143 -14.53 -11.34 -0.22
CA ILE A 143 -14.76 -12.72 -0.69
C ILE A 143 -14.27 -13.79 0.28
N ASP A 144 -13.11 -13.61 0.89
CA ASP A 144 -12.54 -14.55 1.85
C ASP A 144 -13.35 -14.66 3.14
N TRP A 145 -13.92 -13.56 3.61
CA TRP A 145 -14.84 -13.58 4.74
C TRP A 145 -16.17 -14.20 4.37
N LEU A 146 -16.79 -13.72 3.30
CA LEU A 146 -18.14 -14.12 2.90
C LEU A 146 -18.25 -15.60 2.52
N THR A 147 -17.16 -16.20 2.01
CA THR A 147 -17.13 -17.62 1.66
C THR A 147 -16.72 -18.54 2.82
N GLN A 148 -16.19 -18.00 3.89
CA GLN A 148 -15.67 -18.78 5.03
C GLN A 148 -16.57 -18.73 6.25
N ILE A 149 -17.42 -17.74 6.31
CA ILE A 149 -18.40 -17.62 7.39
C ILE A 149 -19.50 -18.68 7.24
N GLY A 150 -19.72 -19.47 8.28
CA GLY A 150 -20.71 -20.56 8.22
C GLY A 150 -20.26 -21.77 7.39
N ASP A 151 -21.17 -22.37 6.67
CA ASP A 151 -20.92 -23.53 5.79
C ASP A 151 -20.45 -23.02 4.41
N ASP A 152 -19.15 -22.94 4.23
CA ASP A 152 -18.55 -22.54 2.96
C ASP A 152 -18.26 -23.80 2.11
N PRO A 153 -18.93 -24.00 0.97
CA PRO A 153 -18.67 -25.13 0.09
C PRO A 153 -17.29 -25.06 -0.56
N LYS A 154 -16.63 -23.92 -0.55
CA LYS A 154 -15.28 -23.73 -1.11
C LYS A 154 -14.18 -24.00 -0.09
N ARG A 155 -14.49 -24.26 1.17
CA ARG A 155 -13.51 -24.48 2.23
C ARG A 155 -12.51 -25.58 1.92
N GLU A 156 -12.96 -26.68 1.32
CA GLU A 156 -12.11 -27.79 0.92
C GLU A 156 -11.12 -27.40 -0.19
N ASN A 157 -11.40 -26.34 -0.94
CA ASN A 157 -10.59 -25.82 -2.03
C ASN A 157 -9.56 -24.80 -1.56
N TYR A 158 -9.44 -24.54 -0.26
CA TYR A 158 -8.42 -23.63 0.24
C TYR A 158 -7.03 -24.14 -0.14
N PRO A 159 -6.16 -23.26 -0.68
CA PRO A 159 -4.81 -23.66 -1.02
C PRO A 159 -4.10 -24.28 0.18
N PRO A 160 -3.42 -25.41 0.01
CA PRO A 160 -2.67 -26.06 1.09
C PRO A 160 -1.70 -25.14 1.82
N GLN A 161 -1.24 -24.08 1.14
CA GLN A 161 -0.34 -23.07 1.72
C GLN A 161 -0.98 -22.32 2.89
N VAL A 162 -2.28 -22.02 2.82
CA VAL A 162 -3.01 -21.37 3.92
C VAL A 162 -3.06 -22.28 5.13
N MET A 163 -3.30 -23.57 4.90
CA MET A 163 -3.38 -24.57 5.98
C MET A 163 -1.99 -25.02 6.45
N GLY A 164 -0.98 -24.95 5.58
CA GLY A 164 0.39 -25.44 5.86
C GLY A 164 1.15 -24.64 6.90
N GLY A 165 0.85 -23.34 7.01
CA GLY A 165 1.46 -22.46 8.01
C GLY A 165 0.91 -22.63 9.43
N ILE A 166 -0.13 -23.44 9.63
CA ILE A 166 -0.77 -23.62 10.92
C ILE A 166 -0.15 -24.82 11.65
N PRO A 167 0.42 -24.63 12.84
CA PRO A 167 0.93 -25.73 13.65
C PRO A 167 -0.13 -26.81 13.84
N GLU A 168 0.22 -28.09 13.63
CA GLU A 168 -0.73 -29.21 13.68
C GLU A 168 -1.50 -29.27 15.02
N ARG A 169 -0.83 -28.93 16.14
CA ARG A 169 -1.43 -28.90 17.47
C ARG A 169 -2.56 -27.86 17.61
N LEU A 170 -2.61 -26.86 16.74
CA LEU A 170 -3.62 -25.80 16.79
C LEU A 170 -4.80 -26.08 15.85
N ARG A 171 -4.65 -27.02 14.92
CA ARG A 171 -5.72 -27.36 13.96
C ARG A 171 -6.89 -27.99 14.68
N GLY A 172 -8.07 -27.47 14.43
CA GLY A 172 -9.31 -28.00 15.00
C GLY A 172 -9.55 -27.65 16.48
N ASN A 173 -8.72 -26.83 17.11
CA ASN A 173 -8.87 -26.50 18.52
C ASN A 173 -10.08 -25.61 18.85
N TYR A 174 -10.58 -24.85 17.86
CA TYR A 174 -11.63 -23.88 18.13
C TYR A 174 -13.02 -24.36 17.74
N ASN A 175 -13.11 -25.16 16.68
CA ASN A 175 -14.39 -25.46 16.06
C ASN A 175 -14.33 -26.64 15.11
N ARG A 176 -15.48 -27.01 14.55
CA ARG A 176 -15.59 -28.05 13.51
C ARG A 176 -14.80 -27.78 12.23
N PHE A 177 -14.39 -26.55 12.01
CA PHE A 177 -13.67 -26.12 10.83
C PHE A 177 -12.15 -25.97 11.05
N GLY A 178 -11.75 -26.09 12.30
CA GLY A 178 -10.35 -25.89 12.68
C GLY A 178 -9.92 -24.45 12.48
N TRP A 179 -8.68 -24.30 12.17
CA TRP A 179 -8.10 -23.02 11.84
C TRP A 179 -8.47 -22.61 10.42
N THR A 180 -9.64 -22.22 10.12
CA THR A 180 -9.89 -21.88 8.76
C THR A 180 -10.06 -20.43 8.54
N ALA A 181 -10.11 -19.66 9.45
CA ALA A 181 -10.37 -18.49 8.95
C ALA A 181 -11.21 -17.56 9.62
N ASN A 182 -11.75 -16.82 9.11
CA ASN A 182 -12.48 -15.66 9.37
C ASN A 182 -13.82 -16.08 9.98
N GLY A 183 -14.09 -15.70 11.14
CA GLY A 183 -15.32 -15.26 11.45
C GLY A 183 -16.30 -16.01 12.29
N VAL A 184 -16.48 -17.25 12.17
CA VAL A 184 -17.63 -17.83 12.85
C VAL A 184 -17.35 -18.14 14.32
N GLU A 185 -16.16 -18.56 14.59
CA GLU A 185 -15.82 -19.07 15.92
C GLU A 185 -14.70 -18.25 16.58
N PRO A 186 -14.81 -18.04 17.86
CA PRO A 186 -15.86 -18.49 18.82
C PRO A 186 -17.10 -17.60 18.86
N TRP A 187 -17.19 -16.58 18.00
CA TRP A 187 -18.22 -15.53 18.07
C TRP A 187 -19.57 -15.90 17.46
N GLY A 188 -19.66 -17.03 16.76
CA GLY A 188 -20.82 -17.37 15.98
C GLY A 188 -20.90 -16.61 14.66
N LEU A 189 -22.06 -16.64 14.02
CA LEU A 189 -22.29 -15.98 12.74
C LEU A 189 -22.32 -14.45 12.89
N GLN A 190 -21.37 -13.78 12.23
CA GLN A 190 -21.32 -12.32 12.15
C GLN A 190 -21.34 -11.91 10.67
N PRO A 191 -22.51 -11.59 10.12
CA PRO A 191 -22.70 -11.43 8.67
C PRO A 191 -22.14 -10.13 8.10
N ASP A 192 -21.84 -9.13 8.93
CA ASP A 192 -21.31 -7.82 8.54
C ASP A 192 -19.78 -7.83 8.54
N PRO A 193 -19.09 -7.69 7.40
CA PRO A 193 -17.64 -7.76 7.36
C PRO A 193 -16.95 -6.56 8.04
N ILE A 194 -17.64 -5.43 8.21
CA ILE A 194 -17.11 -4.29 8.96
C ILE A 194 -17.40 -4.44 10.45
N GLY A 195 -18.62 -4.78 10.80
CA GLY A 195 -19.06 -4.89 12.20
C GLY A 195 -18.59 -6.14 12.92
N ALA A 196 -18.03 -7.13 12.21
CA ALA A 196 -17.57 -8.38 12.81
C ALA A 196 -16.33 -8.19 13.69
N ASP A 197 -16.22 -8.96 14.78
CA ASP A 197 -15.11 -8.85 15.72
C ASP A 197 -13.78 -9.33 15.12
N GLY A 198 -13.79 -10.37 14.33
CA GLY A 198 -12.61 -11.09 13.85
C GLY A 198 -12.13 -10.70 12.45
N TYR A 199 -12.44 -9.51 11.93
CA TYR A 199 -12.12 -9.13 10.57
C TYR A 199 -11.44 -7.73 10.47
N LEU A 200 -10.54 -7.45 11.39
CA LEU A 200 -9.87 -6.16 11.51
C LEU A 200 -9.23 -5.72 10.19
N PHE A 201 -8.52 -6.61 9.49
CA PHE A 201 -7.79 -6.18 8.30
C PHE A 201 -8.71 -5.63 7.20
N PHE A 202 -9.94 -6.11 7.06
CA PHE A 202 -10.89 -5.56 6.10
C PHE A 202 -11.21 -4.09 6.44
N ARG A 203 -11.74 -3.84 7.64
CA ARG A 203 -12.15 -2.48 8.05
C ARG A 203 -10.97 -1.54 8.29
N GLY A 204 -9.82 -2.06 8.77
CA GLY A 204 -8.62 -1.27 8.99
C GLY A 204 -8.02 -0.71 7.71
N TRP A 205 -7.84 -1.54 6.70
CA TRP A 205 -7.39 -1.08 5.38
C TRP A 205 -8.43 -0.28 4.63
N PHE A 206 -9.71 -0.57 4.84
CA PHE A 206 -10.76 0.25 4.24
C PHE A 206 -10.76 1.67 4.82
N THR A 207 -10.59 1.82 6.15
CA THR A 207 -10.41 3.14 6.78
C THR A 207 -9.23 3.88 6.17
N LEU A 208 -8.09 3.21 5.93
CA LEU A 208 -6.93 3.83 5.29
C LEU A 208 -7.25 4.27 3.85
N LEU A 209 -7.89 3.42 3.05
CA LEU A 209 -8.30 3.77 1.68
C LEU A 209 -9.27 4.97 1.66
N LEU A 210 -10.26 4.99 2.55
CA LEU A 210 -11.20 6.11 2.67
C LEU A 210 -10.52 7.40 3.13
N SER A 211 -9.54 7.30 4.03
CA SER A 211 -8.74 8.45 4.47
C SER A 211 -7.86 8.99 3.34
N ILE A 212 -7.29 8.11 2.52
CA ILE A 212 -6.56 8.51 1.30
C ILE A 212 -7.52 9.16 0.29
N TYR A 213 -8.73 8.61 0.09
CA TYR A 213 -9.74 9.25 -0.74
C TYR A 213 -10.01 10.69 -0.30
N LYS A 214 -10.30 10.91 1.00
CA LYS A 214 -10.50 12.26 1.55
C LYS A 214 -9.30 13.16 1.32
N TYR A 215 -8.10 12.64 1.54
CA TYR A 215 -6.86 13.40 1.36
C TYR A 215 -6.62 13.84 -0.09
N VAL A 216 -6.87 12.96 -1.07
CA VAL A 216 -6.60 13.29 -2.48
C VAL A 216 -7.72 14.09 -3.13
N SER A 217 -8.98 13.91 -2.68
CA SER A 217 -10.16 14.53 -3.29
C SER A 217 -10.65 15.79 -2.57
N GLY A 218 -10.53 15.86 -1.25
CA GLY A 218 -11.24 16.83 -0.41
C GLY A 218 -12.72 16.53 -0.24
N ASP A 219 -13.28 15.57 -0.98
CA ASP A 219 -14.71 15.26 -1.01
C ASP A 219 -15.16 14.49 0.25
N ASP A 220 -16.39 14.75 0.69
CA ASP A 220 -17.05 14.11 1.83
C ASP A 220 -18.00 12.97 1.43
N LYS A 221 -17.87 12.40 0.22
CA LYS A 221 -18.76 11.35 -0.29
C LYS A 221 -18.94 10.20 0.70
N TYR A 222 -17.85 9.68 1.24
CA TYR A 222 -17.86 8.51 2.14
C TYR A 222 -18.10 8.85 3.61
N THR A 223 -18.36 10.12 3.96
CA THR A 223 -18.93 10.50 5.28
C THR A 223 -20.45 10.34 5.31
N ARG A 224 -21.07 10.10 4.16
CA ARG A 224 -22.47 9.71 4.02
C ARG A 224 -22.59 8.20 3.99
N PRO A 225 -23.72 7.62 4.45
CA PRO A 225 -23.92 6.18 4.44
C PRO A 225 -23.77 5.56 3.04
N PHE A 226 -23.06 4.45 2.98
CA PHE A 226 -22.89 3.64 1.78
C PHE A 226 -23.15 2.16 2.08
N PRO A 227 -23.58 1.38 1.05
CA PRO A 227 -23.88 -0.03 1.23
C PRO A 227 -22.61 -0.88 1.32
N VAL A 228 -22.64 -1.90 2.18
CA VAL A 228 -21.61 -2.93 2.36
C VAL A 228 -22.25 -4.29 2.18
N THR A 229 -21.72 -5.10 1.27
CA THR A 229 -22.21 -6.45 1.04
C THR A 229 -21.73 -7.39 2.14
N GLY A 230 -22.67 -8.01 2.83
CA GLY A 230 -22.43 -8.99 3.87
C GLY A 230 -22.78 -10.42 3.44
N TYR A 231 -22.78 -11.33 4.42
CA TYR A 231 -23.04 -12.75 4.20
C TYR A 231 -24.42 -12.97 3.57
N ARG A 232 -24.49 -13.83 2.55
CA ARG A 232 -25.70 -14.12 1.75
C ARG A 232 -26.33 -12.86 1.17
N ASP A 233 -25.50 -11.95 0.67
CA ASP A 233 -25.90 -10.69 0.05
C ASP A 233 -26.76 -9.78 0.95
N GLN A 234 -26.68 -9.95 2.28
CA GLN A 234 -27.25 -8.98 3.21
C GLN A 234 -26.53 -7.65 3.04
N MET A 235 -27.30 -6.56 3.08
CA MET A 235 -26.73 -5.22 2.94
C MET A 235 -26.67 -4.54 4.30
N PHE A 236 -25.51 -3.97 4.61
CA PHE A 236 -25.25 -3.15 5.78
C PHE A 236 -24.94 -1.73 5.36
N GLU A 237 -25.25 -0.76 6.22
CA GLU A 237 -24.94 0.64 5.96
C GLU A 237 -23.83 1.13 6.89
N TRP A 238 -22.78 1.66 6.30
CA TRP A 238 -21.64 2.25 7.00
C TRP A 238 -21.28 3.61 6.39
N ASP A 239 -20.55 4.40 7.14
CA ASP A 239 -19.86 5.59 6.69
C ASP A 239 -18.48 5.65 7.33
N HIS A 240 -17.61 6.49 6.81
CA HIS A 240 -16.22 6.55 7.27
C HIS A 240 -16.10 6.90 8.76
N HIS A 241 -16.95 7.78 9.27
CA HIS A 241 -16.92 8.15 10.69
C HIS A 241 -17.28 6.98 11.59
N ARG A 242 -18.35 6.26 11.26
CA ARG A 242 -18.78 5.07 12.01
C ARG A 242 -17.74 3.95 12.00
N ILE A 243 -17.01 3.77 10.88
CA ILE A 243 -15.93 2.77 10.80
C ILE A 243 -14.78 3.18 11.73
N ALA A 244 -14.34 4.44 11.68
CA ALA A 244 -13.28 4.93 12.55
C ALA A 244 -13.65 4.85 14.04
N GLU A 245 -14.86 5.22 14.42
CA GLU A 245 -15.40 5.08 15.79
C GLU A 245 -15.50 3.61 16.23
N HIS A 246 -15.84 2.70 15.31
CA HIS A 246 -15.87 1.28 15.61
C HIS A 246 -14.47 0.73 15.92
N LEU A 247 -13.47 1.11 15.11
CA LEU A 247 -12.06 0.79 15.38
C LEU A 247 -11.57 1.37 16.70
N GLU A 248 -11.90 2.63 16.98
CA GLU A 248 -11.54 3.28 18.26
C GLU A 248 -12.06 2.49 19.45
N ARG A 249 -13.37 2.12 19.45
CA ARG A 249 -13.96 1.30 20.52
C ARG A 249 -13.27 -0.05 20.67
N GLN A 250 -12.89 -0.69 19.56
CA GLN A 250 -12.20 -1.97 19.61
C GLN A 250 -10.81 -1.87 20.22
N TYR A 251 -10.01 -0.84 19.86
CA TYR A 251 -8.70 -0.64 20.47
C TYR A 251 -8.80 -0.20 21.94
N GLN A 252 -9.84 0.52 22.33
CA GLN A 252 -10.12 0.82 23.74
C GLN A 252 -10.46 -0.43 24.56
N ALA A 253 -11.23 -1.35 23.98
CA ALA A 253 -11.63 -2.59 24.63
C ALA A 253 -10.53 -3.66 24.64
N HIS A 254 -9.63 -3.64 23.67
CA HIS A 254 -8.60 -4.64 23.41
C HIS A 254 -7.22 -3.99 23.22
N PRO A 255 -6.52 -3.65 24.31
CA PRO A 255 -5.18 -3.07 24.23
C PRO A 255 -4.17 -4.03 23.57
N GLU A 256 -4.39 -5.35 23.64
CA GLU A 256 -3.63 -6.37 22.91
C GLU A 256 -3.85 -6.34 21.40
N GLY A 257 -4.87 -5.63 20.95
CA GLY A 257 -5.32 -5.47 19.58
C GLY A 257 -6.61 -6.23 19.27
N PRO A 258 -7.47 -5.67 18.41
CA PRO A 258 -8.60 -6.40 17.82
C PRO A 258 -8.12 -7.60 16.99
N GLN A 259 -8.98 -8.63 16.97
CA GLN A 259 -8.70 -9.85 16.20
C GLN A 259 -8.91 -9.61 14.70
N CYS A 260 -8.06 -10.23 13.90
CA CYS A 260 -8.03 -10.09 12.45
C CYS A 260 -8.64 -11.31 11.77
N GLU A 261 -7.82 -12.33 11.53
CA GLU A 261 -8.29 -13.54 10.89
C GLU A 261 -8.56 -14.58 11.94
N ASN A 262 -9.78 -15.05 11.98
CA ASN A 262 -10.25 -15.96 12.99
C ASN A 262 -9.97 -15.37 14.39
N THR A 263 -9.15 -16.00 15.19
CA THR A 263 -8.87 -15.58 16.56
C THR A 263 -7.55 -14.83 16.72
N LYS A 264 -6.83 -14.55 15.61
CA LYS A 264 -5.46 -14.03 15.67
C LYS A 264 -5.41 -12.52 15.70
N ILE A 265 -4.57 -12.00 16.56
CA ILE A 265 -4.19 -10.61 16.64
C ILE A 265 -2.88 -10.45 15.86
N TRP A 266 -2.97 -9.95 14.64
CA TRP A 266 -1.79 -9.73 13.79
C TRP A 266 -1.22 -8.35 14.04
N PHE A 267 0.05 -8.26 14.38
CA PHE A 267 0.72 -6.98 14.61
C PHE A 267 0.65 -6.09 13.37
N TYR A 268 0.92 -6.66 12.21
CA TYR A 268 0.84 -5.95 10.93
C TYR A 268 -0.56 -5.39 10.63
N CYS A 269 -1.59 -6.22 10.76
CA CYS A 269 -2.98 -5.82 10.46
C CYS A 269 -3.45 -4.71 11.41
N ASN A 270 -3.11 -4.84 12.70
CA ASN A 270 -3.39 -3.80 13.68
C ASN A 270 -2.69 -2.48 13.33
N SER A 271 -1.41 -2.55 12.92
CA SER A 271 -0.66 -1.36 12.52
C SER A 271 -1.25 -0.67 11.30
N ALA A 272 -1.81 -1.42 10.34
CA ALA A 272 -2.51 -0.86 9.19
C ALA A 272 -3.83 -0.17 9.59
N GLY A 273 -4.58 -0.76 10.54
CA GLY A 273 -5.78 -0.15 11.11
C GLY A 273 -5.47 1.18 11.81
N GLY A 274 -4.41 1.19 12.64
CA GLY A 274 -3.92 2.41 13.29
C GLY A 274 -3.49 3.47 12.28
N LEU A 275 -2.80 3.10 11.20
CA LEU A 275 -2.40 4.05 10.16
C LEU A 275 -3.60 4.69 9.47
N GLY A 276 -4.67 3.91 9.23
CA GLY A 276 -5.94 4.43 8.72
C GLY A 276 -6.56 5.47 9.64
N MET A 277 -6.60 5.18 10.96
CA MET A 277 -7.09 6.11 11.98
C MET A 277 -6.21 7.36 12.10
N HIS A 278 -4.89 7.19 11.98
CA HIS A 278 -3.95 8.31 12.03
C HIS A 278 -4.20 9.33 10.90
N LEU A 279 -4.34 8.86 9.66
CA LEU A 279 -4.66 9.74 8.54
C LEU A 279 -6.07 10.31 8.65
N TYR A 280 -7.06 9.50 9.09
CA TYR A 280 -8.42 9.96 9.36
C TYR A 280 -8.44 11.15 10.32
N ASP A 281 -7.73 11.07 11.43
CA ASP A 281 -7.64 12.16 12.41
C ASP A 281 -7.06 13.43 11.80
N ARG A 282 -6.02 13.29 10.96
CA ARG A 282 -5.38 14.42 10.29
C ARG A 282 -6.29 15.13 9.29
N VAL A 283 -7.07 14.38 8.50
CA VAL A 283 -7.92 14.98 7.45
C VAL A 283 -9.27 15.46 7.96
N PHE A 284 -9.73 14.97 9.13
CA PHE A 284 -11.01 15.37 9.72
C PHE A 284 -10.87 16.13 11.05
N GLY A 285 -9.65 16.35 11.55
CA GLY A 285 -9.42 17.02 12.84
C GLY A 285 -9.94 16.23 14.04
N LYS A 286 -9.83 14.89 14.01
CA LYS A 286 -10.28 13.97 15.06
C LYS A 286 -9.12 13.49 15.93
N GLN A 287 -9.40 12.62 16.89
CA GLN A 287 -8.42 12.05 17.83
C GLN A 287 -8.65 10.55 18.11
N THR A 288 -9.20 9.81 17.15
CA THR A 288 -9.53 8.38 17.30
C THR A 288 -8.26 7.51 17.40
N HIS A 289 -7.18 7.93 16.76
CA HIS A 289 -5.89 7.25 16.78
C HIS A 289 -5.29 7.11 18.19
N ARG A 290 -5.69 7.97 19.12
CA ARG A 290 -5.23 7.89 20.52
C ARG A 290 -5.53 6.53 21.17
N ALA A 291 -6.62 5.87 20.78
CA ALA A 291 -6.94 4.52 21.24
C ALA A 291 -5.91 3.48 20.74
N PHE A 292 -5.36 3.68 19.54
CA PHE A 292 -4.34 2.81 18.96
C PHE A 292 -2.95 2.99 19.62
N GLU A 293 -2.65 4.14 20.21
CA GLU A 293 -1.39 4.35 20.94
C GLU A 293 -1.24 3.32 22.09
N ASN A 294 -2.33 2.95 22.76
CA ASN A 294 -2.34 1.90 23.79
C ASN A 294 -1.93 0.54 23.24
N PHE A 295 -2.36 0.23 22.01
CA PHE A 295 -1.93 -1.00 21.32
C PHE A 295 -0.42 -0.96 21.00
N LEU A 296 0.11 0.16 20.54
CA LEU A 296 1.56 0.29 20.25
C LEU A 296 2.40 0.10 21.54
N GLU A 297 1.94 0.65 22.66
CA GLU A 297 2.58 0.44 23.97
C GLU A 297 2.57 -1.04 24.35
N TYR A 298 1.38 -1.68 24.31
CA TYR A 298 1.24 -3.10 24.57
C TYR A 298 2.11 -3.96 23.64
N ALA A 299 2.15 -3.64 22.36
CA ALA A 299 2.92 -4.38 21.36
C ALA A 299 4.44 -4.24 21.60
N GLY A 300 4.91 -3.05 21.99
CA GLY A 300 6.30 -2.82 22.37
C GLY A 300 6.75 -3.69 23.54
N GLU A 301 5.86 -3.92 24.51
CA GLU A 301 6.14 -4.76 25.68
C GLU A 301 5.95 -6.26 25.42
N ASN A 302 5.00 -6.64 24.58
CA ASN A 302 4.51 -8.02 24.48
C ASN A 302 4.78 -8.71 23.15
N TYR A 303 4.99 -7.96 22.05
CA TYR A 303 5.15 -8.52 20.70
C TYR A 303 6.57 -8.35 20.15
N ILE A 304 7.48 -7.82 20.94
CA ILE A 304 8.88 -7.62 20.58
C ILE A 304 9.78 -8.20 21.66
N GLY A 305 10.79 -8.99 21.26
CA GLY A 305 11.82 -9.50 22.13
C GLY A 305 13.17 -8.85 21.84
N LEU A 306 13.78 -8.27 22.88
CA LEU A 306 15.12 -7.70 22.80
C LEU A 306 16.13 -8.63 23.46
N SER A 307 17.32 -8.71 22.88
CA SER A 307 18.49 -9.35 23.47
C SER A 307 19.07 -8.50 24.60
N ASN A 308 20.02 -9.06 25.34
CA ASN A 308 20.63 -8.37 26.49
C ASN A 308 21.40 -7.11 26.10
N ASP A 309 21.87 -7.01 24.87
CA ASP A 309 22.54 -5.84 24.29
C ASP A 309 21.56 -4.86 23.62
N GLY A 310 20.25 -5.11 23.71
CA GLY A 310 19.20 -4.25 23.17
C GLY A 310 18.87 -4.50 21.70
N GLY A 311 19.50 -5.48 21.07
CA GLY A 311 19.17 -5.89 19.70
C GLY A 311 17.82 -6.61 19.61
N LEU A 312 17.12 -6.49 18.49
CA LEU A 312 15.87 -7.20 18.25
C LEU A 312 16.14 -8.70 17.99
N GLU A 313 15.61 -9.57 18.82
CA GLU A 313 15.71 -11.03 18.66
C GLU A 313 14.53 -11.61 17.86
N TRP A 314 13.33 -11.17 18.17
CA TRP A 314 12.11 -11.67 17.55
C TRP A 314 10.98 -10.64 17.55
N VAL A 315 10.06 -10.83 16.63
CA VAL A 315 8.79 -10.09 16.52
C VAL A 315 7.64 -11.09 16.46
N THR A 316 6.59 -10.85 17.22
CA THR A 316 5.35 -11.64 17.11
C THR A 316 4.64 -11.27 15.82
N SER A 317 4.52 -12.23 14.91
CA SER A 317 3.70 -12.07 13.70
C SER A 317 2.22 -12.02 14.06
N TYR A 318 1.77 -12.98 14.88
CA TYR A 318 0.43 -12.96 15.46
C TYR A 318 0.40 -13.57 16.86
N TYR A 319 -0.58 -13.15 17.63
CA TYR A 319 -0.96 -13.74 18.92
C TYR A 319 -2.36 -14.31 18.83
N ASP A 320 -2.54 -15.54 19.31
CA ASP A 320 -3.84 -16.17 19.47
C ASP A 320 -4.19 -16.25 20.96
N PRO A 321 -5.10 -15.40 21.45
CA PRO A 321 -5.44 -15.35 22.87
C PRO A 321 -6.21 -16.58 23.36
N ILE A 322 -6.93 -17.30 22.48
CA ILE A 322 -7.75 -18.46 22.87
C ILE A 322 -6.87 -19.62 23.32
N VAL A 323 -5.77 -19.84 22.62
CA VAL A 323 -4.83 -20.92 22.96
C VAL A 323 -3.53 -20.38 23.57
N ASN A 324 -3.47 -19.07 23.84
CA ASN A 324 -2.32 -18.37 24.39
C ASN A 324 -1.02 -18.69 23.60
N HIS A 325 -1.09 -18.56 22.28
CA HIS A 325 0.02 -18.86 21.38
C HIS A 325 0.52 -17.61 20.66
N LYS A 326 1.82 -17.33 20.74
CA LYS A 326 2.51 -16.31 19.95
C LYS A 326 3.35 -16.98 18.86
N ALA A 327 3.10 -16.62 17.62
CA ALA A 327 3.95 -17.00 16.50
C ALA A 327 5.01 -15.92 16.30
N ASN A 328 6.24 -16.23 16.69
CA ASN A 328 7.34 -15.29 16.64
C ASN A 328 8.18 -15.53 15.38
N ALA A 329 8.53 -14.46 14.68
CA ALA A 329 9.49 -14.44 13.58
C ALA A 329 10.84 -13.88 14.08
N GLY A 330 11.90 -14.13 13.32
CA GLY A 330 13.22 -13.58 13.60
C GLY A 330 13.31 -12.06 13.37
N PRO A 331 14.51 -11.47 13.48
CA PRO A 331 14.69 -10.02 13.41
C PRO A 331 14.15 -9.35 12.14
N ALA A 332 14.14 -10.08 11.01
CA ALA A 332 13.61 -9.57 9.76
C ALA A 332 12.07 -9.66 9.64
N GLY A 333 11.39 -10.38 10.53
CA GLY A 333 9.95 -10.63 10.46
C GLY A 333 9.06 -9.40 10.73
N GLY A 334 9.65 -8.31 11.25
CA GLY A 334 8.92 -7.08 11.55
C GLY A 334 8.82 -6.07 10.42
N ILE A 335 9.33 -6.38 9.22
CA ILE A 335 9.50 -5.36 8.17
C ILE A 335 8.17 -4.82 7.62
N ALA A 336 7.17 -5.69 7.43
CA ALA A 336 5.85 -5.24 6.99
C ALA A 336 5.16 -4.38 8.05
N THR A 337 5.29 -4.77 9.33
CA THR A 337 4.81 -3.99 10.47
C THR A 337 5.50 -2.63 10.53
N ALA A 338 6.82 -2.58 10.35
CA ALA A 338 7.60 -1.34 10.33
C ALA A 338 7.05 -0.34 9.30
N PHE A 339 6.66 -0.80 8.13
CA PHE A 339 6.08 0.04 7.09
C PHE A 339 4.80 0.76 7.56
N MET A 340 3.89 0.04 8.20
CA MET A 340 2.65 0.62 8.69
C MET A 340 2.85 1.47 9.95
N VAL A 341 3.80 1.10 10.80
CA VAL A 341 4.10 1.82 12.05
C VAL A 341 4.89 3.11 11.81
N LEU A 342 5.67 3.18 10.72
CA LEU A 342 6.65 4.26 10.52
C LEU A 342 6.08 5.68 10.65
N PRO A 343 4.91 6.05 10.09
CA PRO A 343 4.33 7.37 10.30
C PRO A 343 3.72 7.57 11.71
N GLN A 344 3.50 6.50 12.47
CA GLN A 344 2.81 6.51 13.76
C GLN A 344 3.79 6.50 14.95
N ASN A 345 4.85 5.71 14.81
CA ASN A 345 5.92 5.58 15.81
C ASN A 345 7.25 5.30 15.09
N ARG A 346 7.98 6.37 14.82
CA ARG A 346 9.25 6.31 14.06
C ARG A 346 10.32 5.49 14.78
N GLU A 347 10.40 5.58 16.11
CA GLU A 347 11.41 4.87 16.89
C GLU A 347 11.24 3.35 16.78
N LEU A 348 10.01 2.87 17.01
CA LEU A 348 9.68 1.47 16.88
C LEU A 348 9.92 0.96 15.46
N ALA A 349 9.44 1.69 14.45
CA ALA A 349 9.62 1.31 13.05
C ALA A 349 11.10 1.28 12.63
N THR A 350 11.91 2.23 13.11
CA THR A 350 13.35 2.25 12.85
C THR A 350 14.05 1.06 13.49
N THR A 351 13.68 0.69 14.73
CA THR A 351 14.20 -0.51 15.40
C THR A 351 13.90 -1.78 14.57
N LEU A 352 12.68 -1.94 14.10
CA LEU A 352 12.28 -3.08 13.27
C LEU A 352 13.01 -3.07 11.91
N TYR A 353 13.14 -1.90 11.30
CA TYR A 353 13.87 -1.76 10.03
C TYR A 353 15.35 -2.06 10.17
N ASP A 354 16.02 -1.51 11.19
CA ASP A 354 17.47 -1.71 11.40
C ASP A 354 17.78 -3.18 11.68
N ALA A 355 16.96 -3.86 12.46
CA ALA A 355 17.11 -5.29 12.69
C ALA A 355 16.99 -6.11 11.40
N ALA A 356 16.03 -5.79 10.54
CA ALA A 356 15.86 -6.42 9.25
C ALA A 356 17.04 -6.09 8.30
N ALA A 357 17.44 -4.83 8.22
CA ALA A 357 18.53 -4.38 7.35
C ALA A 357 19.86 -5.05 7.71
N ASN A 358 20.14 -5.18 9.02
CA ASN A 358 21.33 -5.87 9.52
C ASN A 358 21.25 -7.38 9.27
N SER A 359 20.14 -8.02 9.60
CA SER A 359 19.93 -9.46 9.42
C SER A 359 20.03 -9.87 7.95
N LEU A 360 19.45 -9.08 7.04
CA LEU A 360 19.42 -9.34 5.61
C LEU A 360 20.63 -8.75 4.85
N GLY A 361 21.49 -8.00 5.53
CA GLY A 361 22.74 -7.47 4.98
C GLY A 361 22.55 -6.34 3.96
N TRP A 362 21.48 -5.55 4.06
CA TRP A 362 21.19 -4.49 3.07
C TRP A 362 22.25 -3.40 3.01
N ARG A 363 22.96 -3.16 4.12
CA ARG A 363 24.06 -2.15 4.22
C ARG A 363 25.46 -2.74 3.97
N ASP A 364 25.58 -4.08 3.96
CA ASP A 364 26.87 -4.76 3.77
C ASP A 364 27.18 -4.98 2.28
N SER A 365 28.12 -4.19 1.74
CA SER A 365 28.49 -4.23 0.32
C SER A 365 29.09 -5.57 -0.14
N GLN A 366 29.61 -6.38 0.77
CA GLN A 366 30.23 -7.67 0.46
C GLN A 366 29.20 -8.82 0.43
N ARG A 367 28.04 -8.61 1.02
CA ARG A 367 27.00 -9.66 1.08
C ARG A 367 26.04 -9.55 -0.10
N PRO A 368 25.81 -10.62 -0.89
CA PRO A 368 24.75 -10.63 -1.89
C PRO A 368 23.38 -10.51 -1.22
N ILE A 369 22.49 -9.71 -1.81
CA ILE A 369 21.14 -9.51 -1.27
C ILE A 369 20.09 -9.87 -2.31
N ARG A 370 18.91 -10.22 -1.82
CA ARG A 370 17.69 -10.37 -2.61
C ARG A 370 16.89 -9.07 -2.62
N ALA A 371 16.08 -8.91 -3.64
CA ALA A 371 15.12 -7.82 -3.71
C ALA A 371 14.08 -7.94 -2.58
N ASN A 372 13.71 -6.79 -2.00
CA ASN A 372 12.68 -6.69 -0.99
C ASN A 372 11.92 -5.37 -1.19
N ALA A 373 10.66 -5.45 -1.62
CA ALA A 373 9.85 -4.27 -1.95
C ALA A 373 9.58 -3.39 -0.71
N THR A 374 9.18 -4.01 0.40
CA THR A 374 8.91 -3.28 1.65
C THR A 374 10.21 -2.70 2.23
N GLY A 375 11.32 -3.45 2.14
CA GLY A 375 12.64 -2.97 2.54
C GLY A 375 13.09 -1.75 1.76
N LEU A 376 12.88 -1.74 0.44
CA LEU A 376 13.20 -0.60 -0.42
C LEU A 376 12.36 0.63 -0.06
N LEU A 377 11.06 0.43 0.18
CA LEU A 377 10.15 1.49 0.60
C LEU A 377 10.59 2.12 1.94
N LEU A 378 10.87 1.29 2.93
CA LEU A 378 11.33 1.75 4.25
C LEU A 378 12.70 2.44 4.17
N ALA A 379 13.64 1.88 3.41
CA ALA A 379 14.94 2.50 3.17
C ALA A 379 14.78 3.91 2.59
N ARG A 380 13.87 4.07 1.63
CA ARG A 380 13.53 5.38 1.04
C ARG A 380 12.89 6.30 2.08
N ALA A 381 11.90 5.83 2.80
CA ALA A 381 11.21 6.64 3.80
C ALA A 381 12.14 7.10 4.94
N LEU A 382 13.18 6.33 5.25
CA LEU A 382 14.18 6.63 6.27
C LEU A 382 15.46 7.31 5.73
N GLY A 383 15.63 7.42 4.41
CA GLY A 383 16.82 8.01 3.79
C GLY A 383 18.08 7.14 3.87
N ASP A 384 17.94 5.81 3.93
CA ASP A 384 19.06 4.86 3.92
C ASP A 384 19.58 4.64 2.49
N HIS A 385 20.38 5.58 1.99
CA HIS A 385 20.85 5.57 0.60
C HIS A 385 21.67 4.33 0.24
N THR A 386 22.38 3.72 1.19
CA THR A 386 23.12 2.47 0.95
C THR A 386 22.17 1.31 0.66
N ALA A 387 21.15 1.14 1.51
CA ALA A 387 20.13 0.11 1.31
C ALA A 387 19.29 0.39 0.05
N ILE A 388 18.91 1.66 -0.22
CA ILE A 388 18.17 2.06 -1.42
C ILE A 388 18.91 1.61 -2.68
N ALA A 389 20.20 1.98 -2.84
CA ALA A 389 20.96 1.65 -4.04
C ALA A 389 21.02 0.14 -4.30
N ARG A 390 21.25 -0.63 -3.24
CA ARG A 390 21.38 -2.09 -3.33
C ARG A 390 20.06 -2.81 -3.57
N LEU A 391 19.02 -2.45 -2.81
CA LEU A 391 17.70 -3.05 -2.96
C LEU A 391 17.08 -2.70 -4.32
N ARG A 392 17.29 -1.47 -4.81
CA ARG A 392 16.84 -1.08 -6.14
C ARG A 392 17.51 -1.89 -7.24
N ALA A 393 18.84 -2.03 -7.18
CA ALA A 393 19.57 -2.86 -8.14
C ALA A 393 19.14 -4.34 -8.09
N ALA A 394 18.80 -4.85 -6.91
CA ALA A 394 18.24 -6.20 -6.79
C ALA A 394 16.82 -6.29 -7.37
N ALA A 395 15.97 -5.31 -7.12
CA ALA A 395 14.61 -5.26 -7.66
C ALA A 395 14.60 -5.18 -9.20
N GLU A 396 15.44 -4.36 -9.80
CA GLU A 396 15.59 -4.29 -11.26
C GLU A 396 15.95 -5.63 -11.90
N ARG A 397 16.75 -6.47 -11.21
CA ARG A 397 17.12 -7.81 -11.69
C ARG A 397 16.03 -8.85 -11.48
N GLU A 398 15.27 -8.75 -10.38
CA GLU A 398 14.48 -9.88 -9.88
C GLU A 398 12.97 -9.66 -10.05
N TYR A 399 12.51 -8.41 -10.18
CA TYR A 399 11.09 -8.08 -10.16
C TYR A 399 10.52 -7.67 -11.52
N ASP A 400 11.31 -7.80 -12.59
CA ASP A 400 10.85 -7.67 -13.98
C ASP A 400 9.99 -6.40 -14.19
N PRO A 401 10.57 -5.19 -14.04
CA PRO A 401 9.87 -3.95 -14.35
C PRO A 401 9.76 -3.77 -15.86
N ARG A 402 8.56 -3.49 -16.34
CA ARG A 402 8.35 -3.24 -17.78
C ARG A 402 7.17 -2.35 -18.06
N PHE A 403 7.27 -1.67 -19.19
CA PHE A 403 6.12 -1.02 -19.79
C PHE A 403 5.27 -2.05 -20.53
N PHE A 404 3.98 -1.79 -20.68
CA PHE A 404 3.03 -2.66 -21.36
C PHE A 404 1.82 -1.85 -21.87
N GLY A 405 0.95 -2.50 -22.65
CA GLY A 405 -0.14 -1.87 -23.37
C GLY A 405 0.19 -1.73 -24.86
N ASP A 406 -0.74 -1.24 -25.65
CA ASP A 406 -0.59 -1.19 -27.12
C ASP A 406 0.53 -0.23 -27.57
N HIS A 407 0.86 0.78 -26.75
CA HIS A 407 1.88 1.79 -27.01
C HIS A 407 2.89 1.90 -25.85
N ASP A 408 3.04 0.86 -25.02
CA ASP A 408 3.85 0.88 -23.81
C ASP A 408 3.51 2.06 -22.85
N GLU A 409 2.23 2.41 -22.83
CA GLU A 409 1.72 3.56 -22.07
C GLU A 409 1.47 3.25 -20.59
N LYS A 410 1.52 1.96 -20.20
CA LYS A 410 1.35 1.47 -18.82
C LYS A 410 2.67 0.93 -18.29
N PHE A 411 2.83 0.94 -16.98
CA PHE A 411 4.01 0.40 -16.30
C PHE A 411 3.61 -0.48 -15.12
N GLY A 412 4.42 -1.48 -14.79
CA GLY A 412 4.28 -2.30 -13.59
C GLY A 412 5.45 -3.24 -13.36
N TRP A 413 5.41 -3.93 -12.22
CA TRP A 413 6.40 -4.91 -11.79
C TRP A 413 5.77 -6.30 -11.90
N PHE A 414 6.35 -7.18 -12.71
CA PHE A 414 5.77 -8.50 -13.07
C PHE A 414 6.36 -9.67 -12.26
N PHE A 415 7.43 -9.43 -11.50
CA PHE A 415 8.08 -10.43 -10.62
C PHE A 415 8.52 -11.71 -11.33
N GLY A 416 8.93 -11.61 -12.59
CA GLY A 416 9.33 -12.76 -13.41
C GLY A 416 8.19 -13.70 -13.77
N LEU A 417 6.95 -13.27 -13.60
CA LEU A 417 5.76 -14.04 -13.97
C LEU A 417 5.40 -13.76 -15.43
N ASN A 418 5.13 -14.84 -16.17
CA ASN A 418 4.66 -14.72 -17.56
C ASN A 418 3.14 -14.45 -17.57
N GLU A 419 2.77 -13.24 -17.13
CA GLU A 419 1.38 -12.79 -17.04
C GLU A 419 1.16 -11.55 -17.90
N ALA A 420 -0.09 -11.33 -18.31
CA ALA A 420 -0.47 -10.18 -19.12
C ALA A 420 -0.47 -8.86 -18.32
N TYR A 421 -0.63 -8.96 -16.99
CA TYR A 421 -0.75 -7.81 -16.08
C TYR A 421 0.19 -7.95 -14.89
N PRO A 422 0.70 -6.83 -14.35
CA PRO A 422 1.51 -6.86 -13.12
C PRO A 422 0.68 -7.31 -11.92
N ARG A 423 1.33 -7.94 -10.95
CA ARG A 423 0.68 -8.30 -9.68
C ARG A 423 0.33 -7.04 -8.90
N GLY A 424 -0.97 -6.83 -8.62
CA GLY A 424 -1.50 -5.59 -8.10
C GLY A 424 -0.87 -5.18 -6.77
N GLN A 425 -1.04 -5.96 -5.71
CA GLN A 425 -0.52 -5.64 -4.38
C GLN A 425 1.00 -5.44 -4.37
N ARG A 426 1.76 -6.36 -4.99
CA ARG A 426 3.23 -6.30 -4.98
C ARG A 426 3.77 -5.17 -5.86
N SER A 427 3.20 -4.99 -7.05
CA SER A 427 3.56 -3.89 -7.92
C SER A 427 3.26 -2.55 -7.25
N ALA A 428 2.11 -2.42 -6.60
CA ALA A 428 1.72 -1.24 -5.84
C ALA A 428 2.74 -0.91 -4.72
N THR A 429 3.22 -1.90 -3.97
CA THR A 429 4.25 -1.70 -2.94
C THR A 429 5.53 -1.15 -3.55
N MET A 430 5.97 -1.69 -4.69
CA MET A 430 7.13 -1.17 -5.41
C MET A 430 6.93 0.27 -5.86
N MET A 431 5.73 0.62 -6.34
CA MET A 431 5.42 1.96 -6.83
C MET A 431 5.48 3.03 -5.75
N VAL A 432 5.24 2.71 -4.48
CA VAL A 432 5.45 3.67 -3.38
C VAL A 432 6.90 4.15 -3.34
N SER A 433 7.87 3.24 -3.55
CA SER A 433 9.29 3.60 -3.60
C SER A 433 9.72 4.27 -4.91
N GLU A 434 8.97 4.08 -6.01
CA GLU A 434 9.22 4.76 -7.29
C GLU A 434 8.75 6.22 -7.27
N VAL A 435 7.61 6.48 -6.63
CA VAL A 435 6.97 7.80 -6.55
C VAL A 435 7.60 8.66 -5.47
N GLY A 436 7.79 8.09 -4.27
CA GLY A 436 8.21 8.84 -3.08
C GLY A 436 9.67 9.28 -3.14
N ASN A 437 9.94 10.45 -2.55
CA ASN A 437 11.28 10.87 -2.15
C ASN A 437 11.54 10.51 -0.69
N ASP A 438 12.74 10.81 -0.20
CA ASP A 438 13.11 10.53 1.19
C ASP A 438 12.16 11.21 2.17
N GLY A 439 11.55 10.43 3.04
CA GLY A 439 10.62 10.91 4.05
C GLY A 439 9.21 11.25 3.58
N ASP A 440 8.89 11.18 2.28
CA ASP A 440 7.56 11.55 1.77
C ASP A 440 6.43 10.71 2.37
N TRP A 441 6.67 9.41 2.56
CA TRP A 441 5.72 8.52 3.24
C TRP A 441 5.36 9.01 4.64
N ILE A 442 6.37 9.36 5.44
CA ILE A 442 6.17 9.86 6.79
C ILE A 442 5.41 11.19 6.77
N ARG A 443 5.88 12.12 5.94
CA ARG A 443 5.32 13.47 5.82
C ARG A 443 3.83 13.45 5.42
N ALA A 444 3.46 12.58 4.48
CA ALA A 444 2.07 12.51 4.00
C ALA A 444 1.06 12.18 5.11
N PHE A 445 1.50 11.47 6.15
CA PHE A 445 0.65 11.15 7.31
C PHE A 445 0.83 12.13 8.49
N GLU A 446 2.05 12.61 8.73
CA GLU A 446 2.31 13.56 9.85
C GLU A 446 1.79 14.97 9.55
N ALA A 447 1.95 15.41 8.30
CA ALA A 447 1.60 16.76 7.85
C ALA A 447 0.95 16.72 6.45
N PRO A 448 -0.26 16.17 6.32
CA PRO A 448 -0.97 16.12 5.04
C PRO A 448 -1.19 17.52 4.50
N TYR A 449 -0.93 17.68 3.20
CA TYR A 449 -1.07 18.97 2.51
C TYR A 449 -2.53 19.23 2.14
N MET A 450 -3.30 19.77 3.08
CA MET A 450 -4.73 20.08 2.90
C MET A 450 -4.96 21.44 2.21
N ASP A 451 -4.03 22.38 2.32
CA ASP A 451 -4.17 23.72 1.72
C ASP A 451 -4.24 23.70 0.18
N LYS A 452 -3.91 22.56 -0.43
CA LYS A 452 -4.05 22.37 -1.89
C LYS A 452 -5.47 22.57 -2.40
N PHE A 453 -6.48 22.45 -1.54
CA PHE A 453 -7.87 22.59 -1.95
C PHE A 453 -8.29 24.05 -2.20
N ASP A 454 -7.56 25.01 -1.64
CA ASP A 454 -7.77 26.44 -1.83
C ASP A 454 -6.86 27.04 -2.91
N ALA A 455 -5.92 26.26 -3.44
CA ALA A 455 -4.95 26.70 -4.44
C ALA A 455 -5.49 26.59 -5.87
N PRO A 456 -4.93 27.35 -6.84
CA PRO A 456 -5.24 27.18 -8.25
C PRO A 456 -5.13 25.74 -8.70
N THR A 457 -6.17 25.24 -9.38
CA THR A 457 -6.35 23.82 -9.71
C THR A 457 -6.62 23.63 -11.19
N VAL A 458 -5.98 22.63 -11.79
CA VAL A 458 -6.21 22.19 -13.17
C VAL A 458 -7.32 21.16 -13.19
N GLU A 459 -8.33 21.38 -14.02
CA GLU A 459 -9.50 20.50 -14.15
C GLU A 459 -9.93 20.32 -15.60
N GLY A 460 -10.69 19.25 -15.86
CA GLY A 460 -11.24 18.93 -17.18
C GLY A 460 -10.18 18.48 -18.19
N VAL A 461 -9.05 17.96 -17.71
CA VAL A 461 -8.02 17.37 -18.57
C VAL A 461 -8.57 16.10 -19.21
N ASP A 462 -8.46 15.98 -20.53
CA ASP A 462 -8.91 14.80 -21.29
C ASP A 462 -8.03 13.57 -21.01
N PHE A 463 -7.91 13.21 -19.71
CA PHE A 463 -7.21 11.99 -19.32
C PHE A 463 -8.09 10.77 -19.63
N PRO A 464 -7.58 9.72 -20.30
CA PRO A 464 -6.16 9.43 -20.48
C PRO A 464 -5.53 9.92 -21.78
N SER A 465 -6.19 10.66 -22.65
CA SER A 465 -5.58 11.14 -23.92
C SER A 465 -4.44 12.14 -23.69
N LEU A 466 -4.67 13.09 -22.77
CA LEU A 466 -3.69 14.06 -22.29
C LEU A 466 -3.41 13.79 -20.82
N GLY A 467 -2.16 13.62 -20.43
CA GLY A 467 -1.74 13.52 -19.04
C GLY A 467 -0.92 14.72 -18.59
N LEU A 468 -0.84 14.93 -17.27
CA LEU A 468 0.05 15.93 -16.68
C LEU A 468 1.22 15.22 -15.97
N TYR A 469 2.44 15.62 -16.29
CA TYR A 469 3.61 15.20 -15.53
C TYR A 469 3.98 16.20 -14.45
N GLN A 470 3.45 17.43 -14.52
CA GLN A 470 3.65 18.50 -13.54
C GLN A 470 2.36 19.31 -13.39
N ALA A 471 2.00 19.62 -12.15
CA ALA A 471 0.94 20.59 -11.81
C ALA A 471 1.26 21.16 -10.43
N TRP A 472 1.99 22.27 -10.37
CA TRP A 472 2.59 22.80 -9.15
C TRP A 472 2.41 24.30 -9.01
N ASN A 473 1.87 24.74 -7.87
CA ASN A 473 1.79 26.16 -7.53
C ASN A 473 3.08 26.62 -6.82
N ASP A 474 3.86 27.46 -7.50
CA ASP A 474 4.98 28.16 -6.89
C ASP A 474 4.47 29.49 -6.29
N THR A 475 4.40 29.53 -4.97
CA THR A 475 3.87 30.70 -4.23
C THR A 475 4.86 31.84 -4.15
N ASP A 476 6.15 31.61 -4.36
CA ASP A 476 7.16 32.66 -4.36
C ASP A 476 7.02 33.54 -5.61
N SER A 477 6.82 32.93 -6.77
CA SER A 477 6.56 33.66 -8.02
C SER A 477 5.09 33.93 -8.30
N GLY A 478 4.16 33.21 -7.64
CA GLY A 478 2.73 33.26 -7.93
C GLY A 478 2.38 32.61 -9.26
N THR A 479 3.09 31.55 -9.62
CA THR A 479 2.97 30.88 -10.90
C THR A 479 2.54 29.44 -10.73
N LEU A 480 1.53 29.01 -11.47
CA LEU A 480 1.17 27.60 -11.64
C LEU A 480 1.95 27.01 -12.83
N TYR A 481 2.79 26.03 -12.56
CA TYR A 481 3.52 25.27 -13.56
C TYR A 481 2.72 24.02 -13.96
N VAL A 482 2.43 23.88 -15.26
CA VAL A 482 1.71 22.72 -15.80
C VAL A 482 2.53 22.11 -16.93
N GLY A 483 2.89 20.86 -16.81
CA GLY A 483 3.56 20.08 -17.85
C GLY A 483 2.65 18.98 -18.38
N THR A 484 2.39 18.99 -19.69
CA THR A 484 1.50 18.02 -20.35
C THR A 484 2.28 16.99 -21.16
N TYR A 485 1.64 15.84 -21.44
CA TYR A 485 2.16 14.85 -22.37
C TYR A 485 1.02 14.07 -23.04
N PRO A 486 1.16 13.69 -24.33
CA PRO A 486 0.24 12.76 -24.95
C PRO A 486 0.50 11.36 -24.40
N THR A 487 -0.55 10.61 -24.05
CA THR A 487 -0.41 9.25 -23.57
C THR A 487 -0.42 8.21 -24.69
N SER A 488 -0.81 8.62 -25.92
CA SER A 488 -0.81 7.80 -27.11
C SER A 488 -0.37 8.66 -28.32
N PRO A 489 0.45 8.11 -29.22
CA PRO A 489 0.84 8.80 -30.45
C PRO A 489 -0.35 9.25 -31.32
N ASP A 490 -1.40 8.43 -31.37
CA ASP A 490 -2.58 8.65 -32.22
C ASP A 490 -3.41 9.87 -31.80
N ARG A 491 -3.25 10.31 -30.54
CA ARG A 491 -3.99 11.47 -30.01
C ARG A 491 -3.23 12.77 -30.15
N ARG A 492 -1.96 12.70 -30.57
CA ARG A 492 -1.10 13.89 -30.71
C ARG A 492 -1.66 14.86 -31.73
N GLY A 493 -1.69 16.14 -31.38
CA GLY A 493 -2.19 17.22 -32.22
C GLY A 493 -3.70 17.39 -32.24
N VAL A 494 -4.46 16.53 -31.58
CA VAL A 494 -5.93 16.66 -31.46
C VAL A 494 -6.25 17.83 -30.53
N GLU A 495 -7.19 18.68 -30.93
CA GLU A 495 -7.67 19.81 -30.14
C GLU A 495 -8.31 19.31 -28.83
N THR A 496 -8.03 20.01 -27.74
CA THR A 496 -8.57 19.73 -26.42
C THR A 496 -8.69 21.01 -25.61
N THR A 497 -9.41 20.93 -24.51
CA THR A 497 -9.57 22.04 -23.56
C THR A 497 -9.40 21.55 -22.14
N TRP A 498 -8.90 22.44 -21.28
CA TRP A 498 -8.92 22.25 -19.83
C TRP A 498 -9.01 23.62 -19.16
N ARG A 499 -9.24 23.64 -17.86
CA ARG A 499 -9.46 24.89 -17.13
C ARG A 499 -8.56 24.97 -15.89
N VAL A 500 -8.35 26.19 -15.42
CA VAL A 500 -7.76 26.48 -14.12
C VAL A 500 -8.80 27.19 -13.28
N THR A 501 -9.10 26.62 -12.13
CA THR A 501 -10.06 27.13 -11.15
C THR A 501 -9.33 27.67 -9.92
N ASN A 502 -10.05 28.28 -8.98
CA ASN A 502 -9.52 28.86 -7.74
C ASN A 502 -8.45 29.95 -7.97
N LEU A 503 -8.55 30.68 -9.07
CA LEU A 503 -7.64 31.80 -9.32
C LEU A 503 -8.00 32.99 -8.40
N PRO A 504 -7.04 33.60 -7.70
CA PRO A 504 -7.30 34.76 -6.86
C PRO A 504 -7.84 35.97 -7.63
N ASN A 505 -7.44 36.11 -8.88
CA ASN A 505 -7.85 37.17 -9.78
C ASN A 505 -7.63 36.76 -11.24
N THR A 506 -8.66 36.85 -12.05
CA THR A 506 -8.60 36.51 -13.48
C THR A 506 -8.21 37.69 -14.38
N ALA A 507 -8.31 38.95 -13.90
CA ALA A 507 -8.03 40.12 -14.73
C ALA A 507 -6.54 40.28 -15.14
N ASN A 508 -5.63 39.71 -14.38
CA ASN A 508 -4.19 39.86 -14.59
C ASN A 508 -3.50 38.53 -14.94
N VAL A 509 -4.26 37.52 -15.37
CA VAL A 509 -3.67 36.23 -15.77
C VAL A 509 -2.87 36.42 -17.04
N PHE A 510 -1.63 35.94 -17.03
CA PHE A 510 -0.75 35.88 -18.17
C PHE A 510 -0.22 34.44 -18.29
N ILE A 511 -0.11 33.92 -19.50
CA ILE A 511 0.30 32.55 -19.74
C ILE A 511 1.45 32.51 -20.73
N LEU A 512 2.48 31.73 -20.40
CA LEU A 512 3.49 31.28 -21.35
C LEU A 512 3.27 29.79 -21.64
N CYS A 513 3.42 29.43 -22.93
CA CYS A 513 3.48 28.05 -23.39
C CYS A 513 4.83 27.84 -24.08
N ASP A 514 5.64 26.91 -23.57
CA ASP A 514 7.00 26.64 -24.04
C ASP A 514 7.89 27.90 -24.09
N GLY A 515 7.64 28.84 -23.17
CA GLY A 515 8.36 30.12 -23.04
C GLY A 515 7.80 31.27 -23.87
N GLU A 516 6.84 31.04 -24.76
CA GLU A 516 6.21 32.03 -25.60
C GLU A 516 4.84 32.47 -25.08
N PRO A 517 4.42 33.73 -25.30
CA PRO A 517 3.07 34.17 -24.90
C PRO A 517 1.97 33.30 -25.49
N PHE A 518 0.99 32.93 -24.65
CA PHE A 518 -0.13 32.08 -25.02
C PHE A 518 -1.46 32.83 -24.79
N ASP A 519 -2.24 33.03 -25.85
CA ASP A 519 -3.44 33.83 -25.88
C ASP A 519 -4.74 33.02 -26.12
N ARG A 520 -4.62 31.71 -26.34
CA ARG A 520 -5.78 30.81 -26.56
C ARG A 520 -6.44 30.42 -25.23
N PHE A 521 -6.90 31.42 -24.48
CA PHE A 521 -7.67 31.19 -23.27
C PHE A 521 -8.75 32.25 -23.09
N GLU A 522 -9.78 31.91 -22.35
CA GLU A 522 -10.87 32.81 -22.00
C GLU A 522 -11.15 32.78 -20.50
N VAL A 523 -11.63 33.88 -19.96
CA VAL A 523 -12.18 33.93 -18.59
C VAL A 523 -13.64 33.49 -18.69
N THR A 524 -13.98 32.38 -18.00
CA THR A 524 -15.34 31.83 -18.04
C THR A 524 -16.18 32.27 -16.85
N ASP A 525 -15.56 32.33 -15.66
CA ASP A 525 -16.18 32.71 -14.42
C ASP A 525 -15.21 33.52 -13.55
N ASP A 526 -15.71 34.13 -12.47
CA ASP A 526 -14.82 34.70 -11.47
C ASP A 526 -13.94 33.61 -10.84
N GLY A 527 -12.65 33.75 -10.99
CA GLY A 527 -11.67 32.75 -10.54
C GLY A 527 -11.40 31.56 -11.48
N THR A 528 -11.94 31.57 -12.72
CA THR A 528 -11.77 30.45 -13.67
C THR A 528 -11.34 30.93 -15.05
N ILE A 529 -10.33 30.26 -15.62
CA ILE A 529 -9.99 30.40 -17.03
C ILE A 529 -10.08 29.04 -17.74
N ARG A 530 -10.43 29.06 -19.03
CA ARG A 530 -10.45 27.89 -19.90
C ARG A 530 -9.39 28.08 -20.98
N LEU A 531 -8.55 27.07 -21.16
CA LEU A 531 -7.53 27.03 -22.18
C LEU A 531 -7.98 26.13 -23.34
N GLU A 532 -7.72 26.56 -24.57
CA GLU A 532 -7.90 25.77 -25.80
C GLU A 532 -6.51 25.43 -26.34
N THR A 533 -6.21 24.16 -26.44
CA THR A 533 -4.89 23.66 -26.82
C THR A 533 -4.97 22.36 -27.62
N THR A 534 -3.82 21.75 -27.89
CA THR A 534 -3.72 20.44 -28.50
C THR A 534 -3.14 19.42 -27.53
N ILE A 535 -3.50 18.15 -27.70
CA ILE A 535 -2.88 17.03 -27.01
C ILE A 535 -1.42 16.92 -27.48
N ASP A 536 -0.50 17.45 -26.70
CA ASP A 536 0.94 17.43 -27.00
C ASP A 536 1.77 17.55 -25.70
N ALA A 537 3.07 17.39 -25.83
CA ALA A 537 4.04 17.70 -24.77
C ALA A 537 4.29 19.22 -24.74
N ARG A 538 3.80 19.88 -23.70
CA ARG A 538 3.88 21.34 -23.51
C ARG A 538 4.24 21.70 -22.08
N GLN A 539 4.83 22.88 -21.91
CA GLN A 539 5.08 23.49 -20.61
C GLN A 539 4.36 24.82 -20.48
N TYR A 540 3.42 24.90 -19.57
CA TYR A 540 2.69 26.13 -19.27
C TYR A 540 3.20 26.76 -17.99
N GLN A 541 3.38 28.08 -17.99
CA GLN A 541 3.58 28.92 -16.83
C GLN A 541 2.41 29.90 -16.77
N ILE A 542 1.53 29.70 -15.80
CA ILE A 542 0.32 30.47 -15.62
C ILE A 542 0.53 31.40 -14.44
N PHE A 543 0.68 32.70 -14.69
CA PHE A 543 0.90 33.70 -13.65
C PHE A 543 -0.43 34.03 -12.98
N THR A 544 -0.70 33.37 -11.88
CA THR A 544 -1.97 33.43 -11.14
C THR A 544 -2.00 34.50 -10.05
N GLY A 545 -0.80 34.93 -9.61
CA GLY A 545 -0.65 35.80 -8.44
C GLY A 545 -0.95 35.13 -7.11
N TYR A 546 -1.19 33.80 -7.08
CA TYR A 546 -1.43 33.06 -5.85
C TYR A 546 -0.22 33.04 -4.94
N ARG A 547 -0.41 33.43 -3.66
CA ARG A 547 0.66 33.55 -2.64
C ARG A 547 0.36 32.74 -1.38
N GLY A 548 -0.62 31.88 -1.43
CA GLY A 548 -0.94 30.95 -0.33
C GLY A 548 0.08 29.81 -0.20
N PRO A 549 -0.20 28.77 0.60
CA PRO A 549 0.67 27.60 0.71
C PRO A 549 0.91 26.94 -0.66
N GLY A 550 2.19 26.75 -1.03
CA GLY A 550 2.57 26.37 -2.40
C GLY A 550 2.65 24.88 -2.66
N GLY A 551 2.98 24.12 -1.67
CA GLY A 551 3.18 22.69 -1.81
C GLY A 551 3.26 21.98 -0.46
N PRO A 552 3.32 20.64 -0.47
CA PRO A 552 3.46 19.90 0.76
C PRO A 552 4.73 20.33 1.50
N PRO A 553 4.65 20.49 2.84
CA PRO A 553 5.83 20.86 3.63
C PRO A 553 6.96 19.86 3.38
N ALA A 554 8.18 20.35 3.26
CA ALA A 554 9.35 19.50 3.09
C ALA A 554 9.45 18.50 4.23
N ALA A 555 9.77 17.25 3.94
CA ALA A 555 10.04 16.25 4.97
C ALA A 555 11.13 16.78 5.91
N ARG A 556 10.86 16.84 7.22
CA ARG A 556 11.85 17.28 8.19
C ARG A 556 13.02 16.32 8.17
N ARG A 557 14.17 16.77 7.66
CA ARG A 557 15.44 16.04 7.79
C ARG A 557 15.76 15.97 9.29
N GLN A 558 15.57 14.81 9.89
CA GLN A 558 16.18 14.56 11.19
C GLN A 558 17.62 14.16 10.94
N GLU A 559 18.55 14.93 11.50
CA GLU A 559 19.94 14.47 11.64
C GLU A 559 19.94 13.12 12.37
N PRO A 560 20.74 12.16 11.93
CA PRO A 560 20.85 10.88 12.64
C PRO A 560 21.38 11.18 14.05
N ARG A 561 20.52 11.07 15.04
CA ARG A 561 20.94 11.08 16.43
C ARG A 561 21.78 9.84 16.69
N ALA A 562 23.08 9.98 16.67
CA ALA A 562 24.00 8.94 17.09
C ALA A 562 23.67 8.49 18.52
N GLY A 563 23.27 7.24 18.68
CA GLY A 563 23.57 6.48 19.87
C GLY A 563 22.72 6.71 21.13
N ARG A 564 21.41 7.00 21.06
CA ARG A 564 20.55 7.04 22.27
C ARG A 564 19.31 6.13 22.25
N ALA A 565 19.11 5.33 21.22
CA ALA A 565 17.89 4.51 21.07
C ALA A 565 17.74 3.34 22.07
N ALA A 566 18.81 2.91 22.72
CA ALA A 566 18.75 1.76 23.63
C ALA A 566 18.42 2.10 25.11
N ALA A 567 18.47 3.36 25.50
CA ALA A 567 18.33 3.73 26.92
C ALA A 567 16.88 4.00 27.36
N GLY A 568 15.99 4.34 26.44
CA GLY A 568 14.59 4.70 26.78
C GLY A 568 13.69 3.49 27.07
N LEU A 569 13.90 2.37 26.39
CA LEU A 569 13.13 1.13 26.60
C LEU A 569 13.59 0.32 27.84
N ALA A 570 14.75 0.63 28.39
CA ALA A 570 15.30 -0.08 29.56
C ALA A 570 14.86 0.50 30.92
N ALA A 571 14.20 1.67 30.95
CA ALA A 571 13.93 2.40 32.19
C ALA A 571 12.60 2.06 32.88
N SER A 572 11.73 1.24 32.29
CA SER A 572 10.43 0.89 32.87
C SER A 572 10.28 -0.60 33.26
N ARG A 573 11.34 -1.21 33.82
CA ARG A 573 11.25 -2.57 34.36
C ARG A 573 10.81 -2.54 35.82
N PRO A 574 9.65 -3.11 36.19
CA PRO A 574 9.42 -3.50 37.58
C PRO A 574 10.31 -4.69 37.98
N PRO A 575 10.62 -4.87 39.25
CA PRO A 575 11.54 -5.91 39.69
C PRO A 575 11.01 -7.29 39.38
N ALA A 576 11.90 -8.14 38.88
CA ALA A 576 11.63 -9.49 38.43
C ALA A 576 11.04 -10.37 39.54
N ASP A 577 9.86 -10.88 39.32
CA ASP A 577 9.36 -12.04 40.05
C ASP A 577 8.95 -13.14 39.05
N ASP A 578 9.66 -14.24 39.15
CA ASP A 578 9.41 -15.62 38.71
C ASP A 578 8.90 -15.98 37.29
N THR A 579 9.13 -15.16 36.27
CA THR A 579 8.81 -15.52 34.88
C THR A 579 9.93 -16.28 34.15
N ARG A 580 11.07 -16.58 34.81
CA ARG A 580 12.21 -17.28 34.20
C ARG A 580 11.93 -18.72 33.77
N ALA A 581 10.91 -19.36 34.34
CA ALA A 581 10.53 -20.73 33.97
C ALA A 581 9.70 -20.79 32.70
N ALA A 582 8.84 -19.79 32.44
CA ALA A 582 8.01 -19.70 31.24
C ALA A 582 8.87 -19.32 30.02
N THR A 583 9.82 -18.42 30.19
CA THR A 583 10.71 -17.97 29.10
C THR A 583 11.65 -19.08 28.60
N ARG A 584 12.07 -20.01 29.47
CA ARG A 584 12.88 -21.17 29.06
C ARG A 584 12.10 -22.20 28.25
N ARG A 585 10.79 -22.35 28.45
CA ARG A 585 9.94 -23.22 27.60
C ARG A 585 9.67 -22.62 26.21
N ALA A 586 9.54 -21.32 26.12
CA ALA A 586 9.39 -20.63 24.81
C ALA A 586 10.66 -20.70 23.94
N ARG A 587 11.85 -20.82 24.55
CA ARG A 587 13.12 -20.94 23.80
C ARG A 587 13.29 -22.26 23.02
N SER A 588 12.56 -23.32 23.37
CA SER A 588 12.68 -24.61 22.70
C SER A 588 11.77 -24.78 21.48
N GLU A 589 10.90 -23.81 21.19
CA GLU A 589 9.92 -23.87 20.10
C GLU A 589 10.17 -22.86 18.96
N ILE A 590 11.41 -22.41 18.77
CA ILE A 590 11.78 -21.70 17.55
C ILE A 590 11.69 -22.70 16.41
N VAL A 591 10.65 -22.58 15.61
CA VAL A 591 10.48 -23.40 14.40
C VAL A 591 11.59 -23.02 13.43
N GLN A 592 12.59 -23.88 13.29
CA GLN A 592 13.50 -23.83 12.15
C GLN A 592 12.70 -24.23 10.90
N GLY A 593 12.26 -23.26 10.15
CA GLY A 593 11.62 -23.51 8.86
C GLY A 593 10.39 -22.64 8.62
N GLY A 594 10.53 -21.68 7.75
CA GLY A 594 9.44 -20.95 7.11
C GLY A 594 8.65 -20.04 8.05
N GLU A 595 8.90 -18.77 7.95
CA GLU A 595 8.11 -17.75 8.65
C GLU A 595 6.63 -17.90 8.32
N PRO A 596 5.71 -17.95 9.30
CA PRO A 596 4.31 -17.78 9.04
C PRO A 596 4.09 -16.30 8.67
N THR A 597 4.10 -16.02 7.39
CA THR A 597 3.68 -14.71 6.90
C THR A 597 2.17 -14.63 7.00
N CYS A 598 1.65 -13.49 7.47
CA CYS A 598 0.25 -13.16 7.28
C CYS A 598 -0.10 -13.39 5.80
N PRO A 599 -1.22 -14.05 5.46
CA PRO A 599 -1.68 -14.15 4.08
C PRO A 599 -1.77 -12.80 3.38
N CYS A 600 -1.77 -11.73 4.14
CA CYS A 600 -1.81 -10.34 3.69
C CYS A 600 -0.41 -9.74 3.40
N CYS A 601 0.68 -10.36 3.82
CA CYS A 601 2.05 -9.94 3.59
C CYS A 601 2.73 -10.80 2.53
#